data_85f9e3352313b3f1357c47831ffc8ebb
#
_entry.id   85f9e3352313b3f1357c47831ffc8ebb
#
_cell.length_a   1.000
_cell.length_b   1.000
_cell.length_c   1.000
_cell.angle_alpha   90.00
_cell.angle_beta   90.00
_cell.angle_gamma   90.00
#
_symmetry.space_group_name_H-M   'P 1'
#
loop_
_entity.id
_entity.type
_entity.pdbx_description
1 polymer ?
#
loop_
_entity_poly.entity_id
_entity_poly.type
_entity_poly.pdbx_seq_one_letter_code
_entity_poly.pdbx_strand_id
1 'polypeptide(L)'
;IEPQLNKNYTFDNFIEGECNRLVRSAAMSVSVNPGSHTPFNPLYIYGDSGLGKTHVAHAIGNEVHQRFPELQVLYVAMSKFQAQFQAATLNHDVPNFIHYYQAVDVLILDDIQELSGKPGTQNAFFNIFNHLQMSGKQLVLISDKPPVELKDIEERLLTRFKWGLSAEIRIPDYETKVKIIRAKAQRHGA
;
A
#
# COMPACT_ATOMS: atom_id res chain seq x y z
N ILE A 1 8.09 8.26 -13.79
CA ILE A 1 7.07 7.30 -13.30
C ILE A 1 5.81 8.07 -12.93
N GLU A 2 4.69 7.70 -13.55
CA GLU A 2 3.40 8.25 -13.17
C GLU A 2 2.91 7.55 -11.90
N PRO A 3 2.49 8.30 -10.86
CA PRO A 3 2.19 7.70 -9.57
C PRO A 3 0.91 6.86 -9.52
N GLN A 4 0.01 6.98 -10.50
CA GLN A 4 -1.26 6.22 -10.56
C GLN A 4 -2.19 6.48 -9.37
N LEU A 5 -2.13 7.69 -8.81
CA LEU A 5 -2.87 8.07 -7.61
C LEU A 5 -4.23 8.69 -7.96
N ASN A 6 -5.24 8.37 -7.16
CA ASN A 6 -6.51 9.06 -7.20
C ASN A 6 -6.44 10.29 -6.28
N LYS A 7 -6.43 11.48 -6.86
CA LYS A 7 -6.28 12.75 -6.14
C LYS A 7 -7.44 13.06 -5.19
N ASN A 8 -8.56 12.36 -5.33
CA ASN A 8 -9.74 12.56 -4.48
C ASN A 8 -9.60 11.89 -3.11
N TYR A 9 -8.63 11.00 -2.92
CA TYR A 9 -8.39 10.30 -1.66
C TYR A 9 -7.24 10.96 -0.91
N THR A 10 -7.61 11.79 0.08
CA THR A 10 -6.64 12.55 0.90
C THR A 10 -6.86 12.27 2.37
N PHE A 11 -5.91 12.67 3.22
CA PHE A 11 -6.10 12.60 4.67
C PHE A 11 -7.19 13.56 5.15
N ASP A 12 -7.38 14.69 4.49
CA ASP A 12 -8.39 15.68 4.88
C ASP A 12 -9.82 15.12 4.78
N ASN A 13 -10.08 14.25 3.80
CA ASN A 13 -11.40 13.65 3.62
C ASN A 13 -11.48 12.20 4.12
N PHE A 14 -10.46 11.72 4.82
CA PHE A 14 -10.47 10.42 5.49
C PHE A 14 -11.07 10.58 6.88
N ILE A 15 -12.22 9.95 7.10
CA ILE A 15 -12.96 10.10 8.35
C ILE A 15 -12.31 9.27 9.44
N GLU A 16 -11.76 9.94 10.46
CA GLU A 16 -11.12 9.30 11.61
C GLU A 16 -12.13 8.83 12.66
N GLY A 17 -11.89 7.64 13.19
CA GLY A 17 -12.59 7.06 14.32
C GLY A 17 -11.67 6.07 15.02
N GLU A 18 -12.12 5.46 16.10
CA GLU A 18 -11.29 4.46 16.80
C GLU A 18 -10.91 3.28 15.89
N CYS A 19 -11.77 2.94 14.93
CA CYS A 19 -11.57 1.84 14.00
C CYS A 19 -10.32 2.01 13.11
N ASN A 20 -9.85 3.23 12.88
CA ASN A 20 -8.76 3.52 11.96
C ASN A 20 -7.72 4.51 12.49
N ARG A 21 -7.81 4.90 13.76
CA ARG A 21 -6.92 5.92 14.34
C ARG A 21 -5.45 5.53 14.26
N LEU A 22 -5.11 4.29 14.59
CA LEU A 22 -3.74 3.80 14.51
C LEU A 22 -3.23 3.83 13.07
N VAL A 23 -4.04 3.34 12.13
CA VAL A 23 -3.69 3.32 10.70
C VAL A 23 -3.47 4.73 10.18
N ARG A 24 -4.37 5.66 10.50
CA ARG A 24 -4.23 7.06 10.05
C ARG A 24 -2.97 7.70 10.61
N SER A 25 -2.70 7.48 11.89
CA SER A 25 -1.50 8.02 12.55
C SER A 25 -0.21 7.46 11.93
N ALA A 26 -0.14 6.15 11.73
CA ALA A 26 1.01 5.51 11.10
C ALA A 26 1.18 5.96 9.65
N ALA A 27 0.08 6.05 8.90
CA ALA A 27 0.08 6.50 7.52
C ALA A 27 0.60 7.95 7.40
N MET A 28 0.16 8.84 8.29
CA MET A 28 0.64 10.21 8.30
C MET A 28 2.13 10.27 8.65
N SER A 29 2.57 9.48 9.62
CA SER A 29 3.99 9.39 10.00
C SER A 29 4.86 8.98 8.82
N VAL A 30 4.45 7.97 8.07
CA VAL A 30 5.15 7.52 6.85
C VAL A 30 5.13 8.60 5.78
N SER A 31 4.02 9.31 5.64
CA SER A 31 3.85 10.33 4.59
C SER A 31 4.75 11.56 4.80
N VAL A 32 5.02 11.92 6.05
CA VAL A 32 5.87 13.07 6.35
C VAL A 32 7.35 12.72 6.42
N ASN A 33 7.67 11.43 6.57
CA ASN A 33 9.07 10.99 6.67
C ASN A 33 9.22 9.57 6.10
N PRO A 34 9.07 9.39 4.78
CA PRO A 34 9.13 8.06 4.17
C PRO A 34 10.56 7.50 4.14
N GLY A 35 10.65 6.18 4.25
CA GLY A 35 11.89 5.47 4.04
C GLY A 35 12.64 5.10 5.31
N SER A 36 13.98 5.16 5.25
CA SER A 36 14.87 4.61 6.27
C SER A 36 14.77 5.26 7.65
N HIS A 37 14.14 6.43 7.74
CA HIS A 37 14.02 7.16 9.00
C HIS A 37 12.74 6.83 9.77
N THR A 38 11.88 5.96 9.24
CA THR A 38 10.66 5.54 9.92
C THR A 38 10.78 4.08 10.36
N PRO A 39 10.29 3.73 11.56
CA PRO A 39 10.20 2.33 11.98
C PRO A 39 9.09 1.56 11.27
N PHE A 40 8.23 2.27 10.49
CA PHE A 40 7.08 1.68 9.82
C PHE A 40 7.39 1.34 8.36
N ASN A 41 8.42 0.52 8.16
CA ASN A 41 8.82 0.08 6.82
C ASN A 41 9.08 -1.44 6.81
N PRO A 42 8.20 -2.22 6.19
CA PRO A 42 6.97 -1.81 5.51
C PRO A 42 5.86 -1.39 6.47
N LEU A 43 4.96 -0.54 6.01
CA LEU A 43 3.68 -0.31 6.67
C LEU A 43 2.68 -1.27 6.04
N TYR A 44 2.15 -2.20 6.83
CA TYR A 44 1.20 -3.20 6.39
C TYR A 44 -0.17 -2.88 6.98
N ILE A 45 -1.12 -2.56 6.12
CA ILE A 45 -2.48 -2.17 6.52
C ILE A 45 -3.43 -3.27 6.08
N TYR A 46 -4.25 -3.76 6.99
CA TYR A 46 -5.21 -4.81 6.67
C TYR A 46 -6.56 -4.56 7.32
N GLY A 47 -7.56 -5.24 6.79
CA GLY A 47 -8.95 -5.15 7.24
C GLY A 47 -9.89 -5.63 6.15
N ASP A 48 -11.17 -5.81 6.51
CA ASP A 48 -12.19 -6.27 5.58
C ASP A 48 -12.40 -5.27 4.45
N SER A 49 -12.99 -5.74 3.35
CA SER A 49 -13.30 -4.90 2.18
C SER A 49 -14.20 -3.74 2.55
N GLY A 50 -13.99 -2.59 1.90
CA GLY A 50 -14.86 -1.42 2.06
C GLY A 50 -14.59 -0.59 3.30
N LEU A 51 -13.53 -0.83 4.04
CA LEU A 51 -13.21 -0.09 5.27
C LEU A 51 -12.29 1.13 5.06
N GLY A 52 -11.94 1.44 3.83
CA GLY A 52 -11.14 2.64 3.53
C GLY A 52 -9.64 2.37 3.35
N LYS A 53 -9.22 1.12 3.17
CA LYS A 53 -7.81 0.78 2.94
C LYS A 53 -7.26 1.46 1.69
N THR A 54 -8.00 1.39 0.59
CA THR A 54 -7.59 2.04 -0.67
C THR A 54 -7.53 3.55 -0.52
N HIS A 55 -8.47 4.15 0.21
CA HIS A 55 -8.45 5.58 0.51
C HIS A 55 -7.14 5.97 1.22
N VAL A 56 -6.78 5.28 2.30
CA VAL A 56 -5.57 5.62 3.05
C VAL A 56 -4.31 5.36 2.22
N ALA A 57 -4.30 4.33 1.38
CA ALA A 57 -3.19 4.05 0.47
C ALA A 57 -2.94 5.22 -0.48
N HIS A 58 -3.98 5.71 -1.14
CA HIS A 58 -3.88 6.87 -2.02
C HIS A 58 -3.55 8.15 -1.25
N ALA A 59 -4.09 8.31 -0.05
CA ALA A 59 -3.79 9.47 0.79
C ALA A 59 -2.30 9.56 1.13
N ILE A 60 -1.67 8.44 1.45
CA ILE A 60 -0.22 8.38 1.68
C ILE A 60 0.52 8.84 0.42
N GLY A 61 0.19 8.28 -0.73
CA GLY A 61 0.84 8.62 -1.99
C GLY A 61 0.67 10.09 -2.35
N ASN A 62 -0.54 10.62 -2.21
CA ASN A 62 -0.82 12.04 -2.50
C ASN A 62 -0.05 12.97 -1.57
N GLU A 63 0.02 12.64 -0.28
CA GLU A 63 0.74 13.45 0.70
C GLU A 63 2.25 13.46 0.42
N VAL A 64 2.84 12.29 0.15
CA VAL A 64 4.26 12.20 -0.21
C VAL A 64 4.55 12.97 -1.50
N HIS A 65 3.71 12.80 -2.51
CA HIS A 65 3.90 13.46 -3.81
C HIS A 65 3.85 14.99 -3.67
N GLN A 66 2.99 15.49 -2.78
CA GLN A 66 2.87 16.92 -2.52
C GLN A 66 4.06 17.45 -1.71
N ARG A 67 4.47 16.74 -0.66
CA ARG A 67 5.57 17.17 0.22
C ARG A 67 6.94 17.00 -0.41
N PHE A 68 7.12 15.96 -1.21
CA PHE A 68 8.42 15.59 -1.79
C PHE A 68 8.27 15.35 -3.29
N PRO A 69 8.11 16.43 -4.08
CA PRO A 69 7.89 16.30 -5.53
C PRO A 69 9.00 15.54 -6.27
N GLU A 70 10.21 15.52 -5.70
CA GLU A 70 11.36 14.81 -6.27
C GLU A 70 11.30 13.30 -6.09
N LEU A 71 10.49 12.80 -5.17
CA LEU A 71 10.39 11.37 -4.92
C LEU A 71 9.47 10.69 -5.95
N GLN A 72 9.88 9.51 -6.42
CA GLN A 72 9.09 8.68 -7.31
C GLN A 72 8.11 7.84 -6.47
N VAL A 73 6.84 8.19 -6.53
CA VAL A 73 5.76 7.48 -5.83
C VAL A 73 4.98 6.65 -6.84
N LEU A 74 4.68 5.40 -6.49
CA LEU A 74 3.86 4.54 -7.34
C LEU A 74 2.86 3.75 -6.50
N TYR A 75 1.59 3.85 -6.89
CA TYR A 75 0.52 2.99 -6.40
C TYR A 75 0.22 1.93 -7.47
N VAL A 76 0.16 0.67 -7.09
CA VAL A 76 -0.22 -0.41 -7.99
C VAL A 76 -1.00 -1.48 -7.24
N ALA A 77 -2.10 -1.95 -7.84
CA ALA A 77 -2.81 -3.13 -7.35
C ALA A 77 -2.03 -4.39 -7.75
N MET A 78 -2.04 -5.40 -6.91
CA MET A 78 -1.30 -6.64 -7.17
C MET A 78 -1.72 -7.34 -8.45
N SER A 79 -3.01 -7.26 -8.82
CA SER A 79 -3.49 -7.82 -10.09
C SER A 79 -2.80 -7.18 -11.30
N LYS A 80 -2.60 -5.87 -11.26
CA LYS A 80 -1.89 -5.13 -12.32
C LYS A 80 -0.40 -5.48 -12.33
N PHE A 81 0.22 -5.53 -11.16
CA PHE A 81 1.62 -5.94 -11.00
C PHE A 81 1.83 -7.33 -11.63
N GLN A 82 0.94 -8.28 -11.31
CA GLN A 82 1.01 -9.62 -11.85
C GLN A 82 0.86 -9.66 -13.37
N ALA A 83 -0.10 -8.91 -13.91
CA ALA A 83 -0.30 -8.83 -15.37
C ALA A 83 0.95 -8.27 -16.06
N GLN A 84 1.57 -7.25 -15.48
CA GLN A 84 2.83 -6.69 -15.98
C GLN A 84 3.97 -7.70 -15.93
N PHE A 85 4.07 -8.48 -14.85
CA PHE A 85 5.08 -9.53 -14.72
C PHE A 85 4.88 -10.62 -15.77
N GLN A 86 3.65 -11.06 -15.99
CA GLN A 86 3.33 -12.07 -17.01
C GLN A 86 3.71 -11.57 -18.41
N ALA A 87 3.37 -10.33 -18.73
CA ALA A 87 3.73 -9.72 -20.01
C ALA A 87 5.25 -9.63 -20.16
N ALA A 88 5.96 -9.24 -19.12
CA ALA A 88 7.42 -9.19 -19.13
C ALA A 88 8.04 -10.57 -19.33
N THR A 89 7.46 -11.61 -18.72
CA THR A 89 7.92 -12.99 -18.91
C THR A 89 7.75 -13.43 -20.36
N LEU A 90 6.60 -13.16 -20.96
CA LEU A 90 6.31 -13.52 -22.36
C LEU A 90 7.22 -12.78 -23.34
N ASN A 91 7.59 -11.56 -23.03
CA ASN A 91 8.43 -10.72 -23.88
C ASN A 91 9.93 -10.83 -23.55
N HIS A 92 10.32 -11.75 -22.66
CA HIS A 92 11.70 -11.90 -22.19
C HIS A 92 12.30 -10.59 -21.66
N ASP A 93 11.49 -9.84 -20.89
CA ASP A 93 11.82 -8.48 -20.45
C ASP A 93 11.73 -8.33 -18.92
N VAL A 94 11.84 -9.43 -18.17
CA VAL A 94 11.73 -9.41 -16.71
C VAL A 94 12.77 -8.49 -16.05
N PRO A 95 14.04 -8.43 -16.48
CA PRO A 95 14.99 -7.50 -15.88
C PRO A 95 14.55 -6.03 -15.93
N ASN A 96 14.01 -5.58 -17.04
CA ASN A 96 13.50 -4.21 -17.16
C ASN A 96 12.27 -3.97 -16.29
N PHE A 97 11.40 -4.96 -16.17
CA PHE A 97 10.25 -4.90 -15.26
C PHE A 97 10.72 -4.70 -13.81
N ILE A 98 11.70 -5.48 -13.36
CA ILE A 98 12.25 -5.36 -12.02
C ILE A 98 12.93 -4.01 -11.82
N HIS A 99 13.73 -3.56 -12.78
CA HIS A 99 14.39 -2.25 -12.73
C HIS A 99 13.41 -1.10 -12.61
N TYR A 100 12.29 -1.17 -13.33
CA TYR A 100 11.25 -0.14 -13.25
C TYR A 100 10.74 0.03 -11.81
N TYR A 101 10.43 -1.07 -11.13
CA TYR A 101 9.97 -1.01 -9.75
C TYR A 101 11.06 -0.64 -8.77
N GLN A 102 12.30 -1.02 -9.03
CA GLN A 102 13.44 -0.68 -8.17
C GLN A 102 13.79 0.82 -8.20
N ALA A 103 13.31 1.55 -9.20
CA ALA A 103 13.53 2.98 -9.31
C ALA A 103 12.52 3.82 -8.49
N VAL A 104 11.57 3.18 -7.83
CA VAL A 104 10.54 3.84 -7.04
C VAL A 104 11.08 4.19 -5.65
N ASP A 105 10.70 5.35 -5.11
CA ASP A 105 11.09 5.77 -3.75
C ASP A 105 10.03 5.38 -2.71
N VAL A 106 8.76 5.41 -3.09
CA VAL A 106 7.63 4.97 -2.25
C VAL A 106 6.75 4.06 -3.09
N LEU A 107 6.70 2.79 -2.76
CA LEU A 107 5.90 1.79 -3.46
C LEU A 107 4.73 1.37 -2.59
N ILE A 108 3.52 1.60 -3.11
CA ILE A 108 2.26 1.25 -2.45
C ILE A 108 1.62 0.13 -3.24
N LEU A 109 1.50 -1.05 -2.62
CA LEU A 109 0.93 -2.25 -3.24
C LEU A 109 -0.38 -2.60 -2.57
N ASP A 110 -1.44 -2.61 -3.35
CA ASP A 110 -2.78 -2.95 -2.89
C ASP A 110 -3.12 -4.41 -3.22
N ASP A 111 -3.93 -5.03 -2.37
CA ASP A 111 -4.41 -6.41 -2.54
C ASP A 111 -3.27 -7.45 -2.52
N ILE A 112 -2.40 -7.35 -1.53
CA ILE A 112 -1.26 -8.25 -1.34
C ILE A 112 -1.68 -9.72 -1.25
N GLN A 113 -2.89 -10.01 -0.74
CA GLN A 113 -3.41 -11.38 -0.65
C GLN A 113 -3.49 -12.07 -2.01
N GLU A 114 -3.53 -11.33 -3.10
CA GLU A 114 -3.58 -11.89 -4.46
C GLU A 114 -2.25 -12.50 -4.92
N LEU A 115 -1.16 -12.35 -4.14
CA LEU A 115 0.08 -13.09 -4.36
C LEU A 115 -0.05 -14.59 -4.10
N SER A 116 -1.07 -15.00 -3.36
CA SER A 116 -1.28 -16.39 -2.97
C SER A 116 -1.26 -17.33 -4.17
N GLY A 117 -0.46 -18.39 -4.09
CA GLY A 117 -0.37 -19.40 -5.13
C GLY A 117 0.34 -19.00 -6.42
N LYS A 118 1.13 -17.90 -6.39
CA LYS A 118 1.81 -17.34 -7.57
C LYS A 118 3.31 -17.25 -7.35
N PRO A 119 4.05 -18.38 -7.39
CA PRO A 119 5.45 -18.40 -6.99
C PRO A 119 6.36 -17.53 -7.86
N GLY A 120 6.12 -17.45 -9.16
CA GLY A 120 6.93 -16.61 -10.04
C GLY A 120 6.77 -15.12 -9.71
N THR A 121 5.54 -14.67 -9.52
CA THR A 121 5.25 -13.29 -9.13
C THR A 121 5.82 -12.97 -7.75
N GLN A 122 5.72 -13.92 -6.81
CA GLN A 122 6.30 -13.76 -5.48
C GLN A 122 7.81 -13.59 -5.54
N ASN A 123 8.49 -14.36 -6.39
CA ASN A 123 9.93 -14.25 -6.54
C ASN A 123 10.34 -12.88 -7.09
N ALA A 124 9.65 -12.39 -8.12
CA ALA A 124 9.90 -11.05 -8.67
C ALA A 124 9.65 -9.96 -7.63
N PHE A 125 8.55 -10.08 -6.90
CA PHE A 125 8.22 -9.13 -5.83
C PHE A 125 9.24 -9.17 -4.70
N PHE A 126 9.72 -10.35 -4.32
CA PHE A 126 10.77 -10.48 -3.31
C PHE A 126 12.02 -9.68 -3.70
N ASN A 127 12.48 -9.80 -4.94
CA ASN A 127 13.65 -9.08 -5.43
C ASN A 127 13.46 -7.56 -5.36
N ILE A 128 12.29 -7.08 -5.75
CA ILE A 128 11.93 -5.66 -5.70
C ILE A 128 11.87 -5.18 -4.25
N PHE A 129 11.14 -5.90 -3.40
CA PHE A 129 10.98 -5.58 -1.98
C PHE A 129 12.33 -5.49 -1.28
N ASN A 130 13.17 -6.51 -1.46
CA ASN A 130 14.47 -6.58 -0.82
C ASN A 130 15.36 -5.41 -1.24
N HIS A 131 15.39 -5.10 -2.54
CA HIS A 131 16.16 -3.96 -3.05
C HIS A 131 15.69 -2.63 -2.45
N LEU A 132 14.40 -2.38 -2.48
CA LEU A 132 13.84 -1.13 -1.97
C LEU A 132 14.09 -0.96 -0.47
N GLN A 133 13.92 -2.02 0.29
CA GLN A 133 14.14 -1.97 1.75
C GLN A 133 15.61 -1.73 2.08
N MET A 134 16.52 -2.42 1.41
CA MET A 134 17.96 -2.24 1.63
C MET A 134 18.45 -0.87 1.17
N SER A 135 17.77 -0.26 0.23
CA SER A 135 18.09 1.10 -0.26
C SER A 135 17.40 2.20 0.55
N GLY A 136 16.70 1.85 1.64
CA GLY A 136 16.02 2.81 2.50
C GLY A 136 14.76 3.41 1.91
N LYS A 137 14.16 2.75 0.92
CA LYS A 137 12.90 3.20 0.30
C LYS A 137 11.70 2.72 1.10
N GLN A 138 10.57 3.41 0.96
CA GLN A 138 9.36 3.10 1.72
C GLN A 138 8.46 2.12 0.98
N LEU A 139 7.98 1.11 1.70
CA LEU A 139 6.97 0.16 1.22
C LEU A 139 5.70 0.31 2.05
N VAL A 140 4.56 0.33 1.37
CA VAL A 140 3.22 0.31 1.97
C VAL A 140 2.45 -0.83 1.34
N LEU A 141 1.95 -1.74 2.16
CA LEU A 141 1.28 -2.95 1.72
C LEU A 141 -0.15 -2.97 2.26
N ILE A 142 -1.12 -3.24 1.39
CA ILE A 142 -2.53 -3.27 1.75
C ILE A 142 -3.05 -4.68 1.50
N SER A 143 -3.77 -5.25 2.46
CA SER A 143 -4.34 -6.59 2.37
C SER A 143 -5.69 -6.68 3.06
N ASP A 144 -6.46 -7.71 2.73
CA ASP A 144 -7.67 -8.05 3.47
C ASP A 144 -7.39 -8.88 4.73
N LYS A 145 -6.15 -9.36 4.90
CA LYS A 145 -5.75 -10.25 6.00
C LYS A 145 -4.41 -9.83 6.61
N PRO A 146 -4.19 -10.10 7.91
CA PRO A 146 -2.86 -9.93 8.49
C PRO A 146 -1.87 -10.92 7.89
N PRO A 147 -0.55 -10.66 7.99
CA PRO A 147 0.45 -11.55 7.40
C PRO A 147 0.34 -13.00 7.86
N VAL A 148 -0.04 -13.24 9.12
CA VAL A 148 -0.14 -14.60 9.68
C VAL A 148 -1.24 -15.43 9.05
N GLU A 149 -2.24 -14.80 8.43
CA GLU A 149 -3.37 -15.48 7.78
C GLU A 149 -3.18 -15.65 6.27
N LEU A 150 -2.12 -15.08 5.70
CA LEU A 150 -1.83 -15.24 4.27
C LEU A 150 -1.39 -16.69 4.00
N LYS A 151 -1.96 -17.29 2.95
CA LYS A 151 -1.69 -18.68 2.56
C LYS A 151 -0.99 -18.74 1.22
N ASP A 152 -0.22 -19.80 0.99
CA ASP A 152 0.48 -20.05 -0.27
C ASP A 152 1.38 -18.87 -0.69
N ILE A 153 1.99 -18.22 0.28
CA ILE A 153 3.00 -17.18 0.11
C ILE A 153 4.27 -17.68 0.81
N GLU A 154 5.41 -17.51 0.16
CA GLU A 154 6.70 -17.96 0.68
C GLU A 154 7.01 -17.33 2.02
N GLU A 155 7.58 -18.11 2.94
CA GLU A 155 7.91 -17.68 4.30
C GLU A 155 8.83 -16.47 4.32
N ARG A 156 9.77 -16.38 3.39
CA ARG A 156 10.69 -15.24 3.31
C ARG A 156 9.96 -13.91 3.07
N LEU A 157 8.86 -13.93 2.30
CA LEU A 157 8.00 -12.74 2.11
C LEU A 157 7.20 -12.43 3.36
N LEU A 158 6.58 -13.44 3.95
CA LEU A 158 5.78 -13.28 5.17
C LEU A 158 6.61 -12.67 6.30
N THR A 159 7.83 -13.14 6.46
CA THR A 159 8.76 -12.60 7.46
C THR A 159 9.00 -11.10 7.23
N ARG A 160 9.21 -10.70 5.98
CA ARG A 160 9.44 -9.30 5.63
C ARG A 160 8.21 -8.42 5.82
N PHE A 161 7.02 -8.94 5.55
CA PHE A 161 5.79 -8.20 5.79
C PHE A 161 5.61 -7.84 7.27
N LYS A 162 6.16 -8.65 8.16
CA LYS A 162 6.09 -8.45 9.61
C LYS A 162 7.15 -7.51 10.18
N TRP A 163 8.16 -7.13 9.39
CA TRP A 163 9.30 -6.36 9.90
C TRP A 163 8.96 -4.96 10.38
N GLY A 164 8.02 -4.28 9.72
CA GLY A 164 7.59 -2.95 10.13
C GLY A 164 6.37 -3.00 11.03
N LEU A 165 5.41 -2.13 10.76
CA LEU A 165 4.15 -2.07 11.50
C LEU A 165 3.03 -2.73 10.71
N SER A 166 2.30 -3.65 11.35
CA SER A 166 1.02 -4.15 10.84
C SER A 166 -0.11 -3.48 11.63
N ALA A 167 -1.01 -2.82 10.93
CA ALA A 167 -2.11 -2.07 11.53
C ALA A 167 -3.43 -2.44 10.88
N GLU A 168 -4.44 -2.66 11.71
CA GLU A 168 -5.77 -3.07 11.27
C GLU A 168 -6.73 -1.91 11.19
N ILE A 169 -7.49 -1.83 10.09
CA ILE A 169 -8.71 -1.02 10.04
C ILE A 169 -9.88 -1.93 10.43
N ARG A 170 -10.59 -1.55 11.50
CA ARG A 170 -11.74 -2.30 11.99
C ARG A 170 -13.04 -1.73 11.43
N ILE A 171 -14.12 -2.46 11.67
CA ILE A 171 -15.47 -2.01 11.33
C ILE A 171 -15.79 -0.74 12.12
N PRO A 172 -16.21 0.37 11.44
CA PRO A 172 -16.49 1.61 12.15
C PRO A 172 -17.71 1.49 13.07
N ASP A 173 -17.69 2.25 14.17
CA ASP A 173 -18.84 2.38 15.05
C ASP A 173 -19.96 3.21 14.38
N TYR A 174 -21.10 3.34 15.08
CA TYR A 174 -22.26 4.06 14.53
C TYR A 174 -21.94 5.52 14.22
N GLU A 175 -21.27 6.22 15.15
CA GLU A 175 -20.93 7.63 14.96
C GLU A 175 -20.02 7.83 13.73
N THR A 176 -19.01 7.00 13.58
CA THR A 176 -18.09 7.06 12.44
C THR A 176 -18.82 6.74 11.14
N LYS A 177 -19.72 5.75 11.13
CA LYS A 177 -20.54 5.42 9.99
C LYS A 177 -21.39 6.61 9.54
N VAL A 178 -22.01 7.31 10.48
CA VAL A 178 -22.82 8.51 10.17
C VAL A 178 -21.96 9.60 9.57
N LYS A 179 -20.77 9.85 10.10
CA LYS A 179 -19.84 10.85 9.57
C LYS A 179 -19.42 10.52 8.14
N ILE A 180 -19.14 9.25 7.86
CA ILE A 180 -18.77 8.78 6.51
C ILE A 180 -19.92 9.02 5.54
N ILE A 181 -21.14 8.66 5.90
CA ILE A 181 -22.32 8.83 5.07
C ILE A 181 -22.56 10.32 4.77
N ARG A 182 -22.46 11.17 5.78
CA ARG A 182 -22.62 12.62 5.61
C ARG A 182 -21.56 13.22 4.68
N ALA A 183 -20.31 12.80 4.84
CA ALA A 183 -19.22 13.28 3.98
C ALA A 183 -19.44 12.87 2.52
N LYS A 184 -19.87 11.63 2.27
CA LYS A 184 -20.20 11.17 0.92
C LYS A 184 -21.40 11.91 0.33
N ALA A 185 -22.44 12.14 1.12
CA ALA A 185 -23.61 12.90 0.68
C ALA A 185 -23.25 14.33 0.27
N GLN A 186 -22.44 15.02 1.08
CA GLN A 186 -21.96 16.36 0.75
C GLN A 186 -21.13 16.39 -0.54
N ARG A 187 -20.26 15.39 -0.71
CA ARG A 187 -19.40 15.28 -1.91
C ARG A 187 -20.21 15.09 -3.18
N HIS A 188 -21.35 14.40 -3.09
CA HIS A 188 -22.23 14.12 -4.23
C HIS A 188 -23.42 15.09 -4.34
N GLY A 189 -23.43 16.15 -3.57
CA GLY A 189 -24.45 17.19 -3.65
C GLY A 189 -25.81 16.82 -3.10
N ALA A 190 -25.88 15.84 -2.22
CA ALA A 190 -27.14 15.38 -1.63
C ALA A 190 -27.34 15.97 -0.23
#